data_26e4853f62e75bde5c4b6908cb04da3d
#
_entry.id   26e4853f62e75bde5c4b6908cb04da3d
#
_cell.length_a   1.000
_cell.length_b   1.000
_cell.length_c   1.000
_cell.angle_alpha   90.00
_cell.angle_beta   90.00
_cell.angle_gamma   90.00
#
_symmetry.space_group_name_H-M   'P 1'
#
loop_
_entity.id
_entity.type
_entity.pdbx_description
1 polymer ?
#
loop_
_entity_poly.entity_id
_entity_poly.type
_entity_poly.pdbx_seq_one_letter_code
_entity_poly.pdbx_strand_id
1 'polypeptide(L)'
;MSKKILMLVGDYAEDYETMVPFQALQMIGHQVDAVCPDKAAGDYVMTAIQDFDGAQTYSEKPGHRFTLNADFAAVKAENYDALVIPGGRAPEYLRLNEEVIKLVQAFDAARKPIAAVCHGPQLLAAAGILQGRTCSAYPACAPEVRLSGGHYADIGIDQAHVDGNLVTAPAWPAHPQWLAKFAALLAE
;
A
#
# COMPACT_ATOMS: atom_id res chain seq x y z
N MET A 1 8.48 19.56 -6.18
CA MET A 1 8.01 20.11 -4.87
C MET A 1 7.83 18.98 -3.88
N SER A 2 8.00 19.21 -2.57
CA SER A 2 7.69 18.19 -1.54
C SER A 2 6.21 17.89 -1.52
N LYS A 3 5.86 16.61 -1.47
CA LYS A 3 4.48 16.11 -1.33
C LYS A 3 4.28 15.55 0.06
N LYS A 4 3.05 15.59 0.55
CA LYS A 4 2.65 14.95 1.81
C LYS A 4 1.93 13.65 1.51
N ILE A 5 2.51 12.53 1.93
CA ILE A 5 2.06 11.18 1.59
C ILE A 5 1.51 10.51 2.85
N LEU A 6 0.33 9.91 2.74
CA LEU A 6 -0.23 9.05 3.77
C LEU A 6 0.20 7.61 3.53
N MET A 7 0.66 6.91 4.56
CA MET A 7 0.94 5.47 4.53
C MET A 7 0.02 4.75 5.52
N LEU A 8 -0.82 3.85 5.02
CA LEU A 8 -1.68 3.00 5.85
C LEU A 8 -0.94 1.71 6.20
N VAL A 9 -0.67 1.51 7.49
CA VAL A 9 -0.03 0.30 8.00
C VAL A 9 -0.88 -0.33 9.11
N GLY A 10 -0.55 -1.55 9.47
CA GLY A 10 -1.15 -2.27 10.59
C GLY A 10 -0.23 -3.38 11.05
N ASP A 11 -0.57 -4.03 12.16
CA ASP A 11 0.20 -5.17 12.65
C ASP A 11 0.30 -6.25 11.55
N TYR A 12 1.48 -6.79 11.37
CA TYR A 12 1.87 -7.75 10.34
C TYR A 12 1.76 -7.22 8.89
N ALA A 13 1.86 -5.90 8.69
CA ALA A 13 2.28 -5.36 7.41
C ALA A 13 3.68 -5.91 7.06
N GLU A 14 3.94 -6.18 5.78
CA GLU A 14 5.24 -6.72 5.36
C GLU A 14 6.36 -5.73 5.65
N ASP A 15 7.49 -6.22 6.19
CA ASP A 15 8.59 -5.41 6.74
C ASP A 15 9.24 -4.51 5.68
N TYR A 16 9.69 -5.09 4.55
CA TYR A 16 10.26 -4.31 3.45
C TYR A 16 9.24 -3.35 2.82
N GLU A 17 8.00 -3.80 2.66
CA GLU A 17 6.93 -3.01 2.04
C GLU A 17 6.50 -1.84 2.90
N THR A 18 6.81 -1.87 4.20
CA THR A 18 6.62 -0.76 5.13
C THR A 18 7.86 0.14 5.19
N MET A 19 9.04 -0.44 5.46
CA MET A 19 10.26 0.33 5.74
C MET A 19 10.85 0.98 4.50
N VAL A 20 10.92 0.25 3.37
CA VAL A 20 11.57 0.75 2.16
C VAL A 20 10.83 1.95 1.57
N PRO A 21 9.52 1.90 1.28
CA PRO A 21 8.82 3.09 0.77
C PRO A 21 8.82 4.24 1.76
N PHE A 22 8.67 3.98 3.07
CA PHE A 22 8.71 5.02 4.10
C PHE A 22 10.01 5.82 4.04
N GLN A 23 11.16 5.16 4.00
CA GLN A 23 12.47 5.80 3.97
C GLN A 23 12.82 6.37 2.60
N ALA A 24 12.53 5.64 1.53
CA ALA A 24 12.86 6.08 0.17
C ALA A 24 12.11 7.35 -0.24
N LEU A 25 10.83 7.46 0.11
CA LEU A 25 10.03 8.66 -0.19
C LEU A 25 10.51 9.87 0.60
N GLN A 26 10.96 9.69 1.85
CA GLN A 26 11.59 10.75 2.63
C GLN A 26 12.96 11.13 2.05
N MET A 27 13.76 10.16 1.62
CA MET A 27 15.06 10.39 0.99
C MET A 27 14.95 11.31 -0.24
N ILE A 28 13.89 11.18 -1.03
CA ILE A 28 13.66 12.03 -2.20
C ILE A 28 12.91 13.35 -1.87
N GLY A 29 12.73 13.66 -0.58
CA GLY A 29 12.25 14.96 -0.11
C GLY A 29 10.76 15.07 0.15
N HIS A 30 10.02 13.97 0.24
CA HIS A 30 8.60 13.97 0.61
C HIS A 30 8.41 13.81 2.13
N GLN A 31 7.28 14.28 2.64
CA GLN A 31 6.82 13.97 3.99
C GLN A 31 5.96 12.71 3.93
N VAL A 32 6.20 11.75 4.83
CA VAL A 32 5.39 10.51 4.93
C VAL A 32 4.84 10.40 6.34
N ASP A 33 3.52 10.39 6.45
CA ASP A 33 2.78 10.14 7.69
C ASP A 33 2.28 8.68 7.67
N ALA A 34 2.82 7.86 8.55
CA ALA A 34 2.43 6.46 8.73
C ALA A 34 1.40 6.36 9.87
N VAL A 35 0.25 5.79 9.56
CA VAL A 35 -0.90 5.70 10.47
C VAL A 35 -1.49 4.29 10.51
N CYS A 36 -2.11 3.94 11.64
CA CYS A 36 -2.85 2.70 11.83
C CYS A 36 -4.16 3.01 12.58
N PRO A 37 -5.32 2.46 12.18
CA PRO A 37 -6.54 2.59 12.95
C PRO A 37 -6.33 2.22 14.42
N ASP A 38 -7.00 2.95 15.32
CA ASP A 38 -6.96 2.79 16.78
C ASP A 38 -5.57 3.01 17.42
N LYS A 39 -4.62 3.58 16.68
CA LYS A 39 -3.28 3.92 17.18
C LYS A 39 -2.94 5.38 16.93
N ALA A 40 -2.03 5.91 17.75
CA ALA A 40 -1.55 7.29 17.70
C ALA A 40 -0.06 7.36 17.36
N ALA A 41 0.42 8.57 17.11
CA ALA A 41 1.85 8.83 16.95
C ALA A 41 2.63 8.38 18.19
N GLY A 42 3.74 7.68 17.98
CA GLY A 42 4.53 7.06 19.05
C GLY A 42 4.16 5.62 19.38
N ASP A 43 2.97 5.16 19.02
CA ASP A 43 2.64 3.74 19.03
C ASP A 43 3.42 3.00 17.95
N TYR A 44 3.42 1.68 17.96
CA TYR A 44 4.06 0.89 16.92
C TYR A 44 3.10 -0.17 16.35
N VAL A 45 3.41 -0.62 15.14
CA VAL A 45 2.91 -1.86 14.56
C VAL A 45 4.05 -2.86 14.47
N MET A 46 3.75 -4.14 14.72
CA MET A 46 4.69 -5.22 14.45
C MET A 46 4.66 -5.53 12.95
N THR A 47 5.80 -5.46 12.27
CA THR A 47 5.88 -5.89 10.87
C THR A 47 6.05 -7.42 10.78
N ALA A 48 5.84 -7.96 9.58
CA ALA A 48 6.09 -9.36 9.26
C ALA A 48 7.13 -9.47 8.16
N ILE A 49 8.14 -10.31 8.35
CA ILE A 49 9.10 -10.68 7.31
C ILE A 49 8.50 -11.84 6.54
N GLN A 50 8.20 -11.63 5.27
CA GLN A 50 7.65 -12.65 4.37
C GLN A 50 8.66 -12.98 3.28
N ASP A 51 9.13 -14.22 3.26
CA ASP A 51 10.13 -14.73 2.34
C ASP A 51 9.58 -15.82 1.42
N PHE A 52 10.22 -15.97 0.25
CA PHE A 52 9.90 -16.98 -0.76
C PHE A 52 10.90 -18.15 -0.66
N ASP A 53 10.68 -19.01 0.32
CA ASP A 53 11.62 -20.08 0.71
C ASP A 53 11.43 -21.39 -0.09
N GLY A 54 10.66 -21.35 -1.18
CA GLY A 54 10.41 -22.51 -2.05
C GLY A 54 9.21 -23.38 -1.65
N ALA A 55 8.49 -23.04 -0.58
CA ALA A 55 7.19 -23.63 -0.28
C ALA A 55 6.11 -23.15 -1.27
N GLN A 56 4.92 -23.75 -1.23
CA GLN A 56 3.80 -23.32 -2.09
C GLN A 56 3.27 -21.91 -1.78
N THR A 57 3.68 -21.34 -0.67
CA THR A 57 3.35 -19.98 -0.23
C THR A 57 4.57 -19.37 0.47
N TYR A 58 4.48 -18.09 0.80
CA TYR A 58 5.51 -17.40 1.55
C TYR A 58 5.57 -17.88 3.02
N SER A 59 6.76 -17.81 3.61
CA SER A 59 6.95 -17.91 5.06
C SER A 59 6.64 -16.59 5.75
N GLU A 60 6.40 -16.61 7.06
CA GLU A 60 6.18 -15.40 7.85
C GLU A 60 6.88 -15.50 9.19
N LYS A 61 7.63 -14.45 9.53
CA LYS A 61 8.30 -14.27 10.82
C LYS A 61 7.98 -12.86 11.34
N PRO A 62 7.92 -12.63 12.67
CA PRO A 62 7.88 -11.28 13.23
C PRO A 62 9.08 -10.46 12.74
N GLY A 63 8.82 -9.24 12.28
CA GLY A 63 9.83 -8.29 11.84
C GLY A 63 10.18 -7.27 12.92
N HIS A 64 10.12 -5.99 12.58
CA HIS A 64 10.43 -4.88 13.46
C HIS A 64 9.19 -4.27 14.09
N ARG A 65 9.41 -3.54 15.18
CA ARG A 65 8.44 -2.59 15.70
C ARG A 65 8.57 -1.29 14.91
N PHE A 66 7.66 -1.06 14.00
CA PHE A 66 7.62 0.16 13.20
C PHE A 66 6.84 1.23 13.95
N THR A 67 7.49 2.32 14.36
CA THR A 67 6.87 3.42 15.08
C THR A 67 6.05 4.31 14.16
N LEU A 68 4.79 4.55 14.51
CA LEU A 68 3.90 5.48 13.82
C LEU A 68 4.30 6.92 14.14
N ASN A 69 4.20 7.80 13.16
CA ASN A 69 4.55 9.23 13.31
C ASN A 69 3.36 10.17 13.17
N ALA A 70 2.14 9.63 13.02
CA ALA A 70 0.92 10.41 12.93
C ALA A 70 -0.27 9.64 13.54
N ASP A 71 -1.33 10.38 13.92
CA ASP A 71 -2.55 9.84 14.50
C ASP A 71 -3.56 9.51 13.41
N PHE A 72 -4.05 8.28 13.34
CA PHE A 72 -5.10 7.90 12.38
C PHE A 72 -6.36 8.76 12.55
N ALA A 73 -6.77 9.04 13.79
CA ALA A 73 -7.98 9.82 14.08
C ALA A 73 -7.91 11.28 13.57
N ALA A 74 -6.72 11.81 13.31
CA ALA A 74 -6.51 13.16 12.79
C ALA A 74 -6.41 13.22 11.26
N VAL A 75 -6.42 12.05 10.58
CA VAL A 75 -6.25 11.98 9.13
C VAL A 75 -7.46 12.58 8.40
N LYS A 76 -7.17 13.47 7.44
CA LYS A 76 -8.13 13.98 6.47
C LYS A 76 -7.51 13.85 5.09
N ALA A 77 -8.19 13.18 4.16
CA ALA A 77 -7.66 12.89 2.82
C ALA A 77 -7.25 14.16 2.05
N GLU A 78 -7.96 15.28 2.29
CA GLU A 78 -7.64 16.56 1.65
C GLU A 78 -6.25 17.13 2.00
N ASN A 79 -5.70 16.72 3.16
CA ASN A 79 -4.40 17.20 3.64
C ASN A 79 -3.20 16.43 3.08
N TYR A 80 -3.45 15.43 2.24
CA TYR A 80 -2.41 14.57 1.65
C TYR A 80 -2.47 14.60 0.13
N ASP A 81 -1.30 14.47 -0.49
CA ASP A 81 -1.15 14.46 -1.94
C ASP A 81 -1.26 13.05 -2.53
N ALA A 82 -0.93 12.02 -1.75
CA ALA A 82 -0.90 10.63 -2.22
C ALA A 82 -1.06 9.63 -1.07
N LEU A 83 -1.33 8.36 -1.44
CA LEU A 83 -1.54 7.24 -0.52
C LEU A 83 -0.60 6.08 -0.87
N VAL A 84 0.02 5.47 0.15
CA VAL A 84 0.80 4.23 0.05
C VAL A 84 0.17 3.15 0.91
N ILE A 85 0.00 1.97 0.34
CA ILE A 85 -0.60 0.80 0.99
C ILE A 85 0.36 -0.39 0.88
N PRO A 86 1.15 -0.67 1.92
CA PRO A 86 1.94 -1.90 2.02
C PRO A 86 1.07 -3.15 2.07
N GLY A 87 1.69 -4.30 1.85
CA GLY A 87 1.04 -5.60 1.97
C GLY A 87 1.26 -6.28 3.31
N GLY A 88 1.64 -7.56 3.29
CA GLY A 88 1.59 -8.43 4.44
C GLY A 88 0.15 -8.82 4.79
N ARG A 89 -0.12 -9.19 6.04
CA ARG A 89 -1.49 -9.51 6.50
C ARG A 89 -2.34 -8.30 6.86
N ALA A 90 -1.74 -7.12 7.04
CA ALA A 90 -2.48 -5.94 7.48
C ALA A 90 -3.69 -5.59 6.58
N PRO A 91 -3.60 -5.62 5.25
CA PRO A 91 -4.76 -5.35 4.39
C PRO A 91 -5.93 -6.29 4.62
N GLU A 92 -5.70 -7.54 5.02
CA GLU A 92 -6.74 -8.54 5.25
C GLU A 92 -7.78 -8.09 6.27
N TYR A 93 -7.35 -7.42 7.33
CA TYR A 93 -8.26 -6.91 8.37
C TYR A 93 -8.51 -5.39 8.29
N LEU A 94 -7.57 -4.61 7.76
CA LEU A 94 -7.77 -3.16 7.57
C LEU A 94 -8.98 -2.88 6.66
N ARG A 95 -9.23 -3.74 5.68
CA ARG A 95 -10.40 -3.63 4.78
C ARG A 95 -11.75 -3.77 5.48
N LEU A 96 -11.79 -4.24 6.73
CA LEU A 96 -13.00 -4.31 7.55
C LEU A 96 -13.33 -2.98 8.23
N ASN A 97 -12.39 -2.03 8.23
CA ASN A 97 -12.56 -0.72 8.85
C ASN A 97 -13.17 0.25 7.83
N GLU A 98 -14.39 0.73 8.10
CA GLU A 98 -15.11 1.63 7.20
C GLU A 98 -14.39 2.95 6.94
N GLU A 99 -13.68 3.49 7.93
CA GLU A 99 -12.93 4.75 7.76
C GLU A 99 -11.72 4.55 6.85
N VAL A 100 -11.06 3.39 6.89
CA VAL A 100 -10.01 3.03 5.93
C VAL A 100 -10.57 2.97 4.51
N ILE A 101 -11.72 2.32 4.32
CA ILE A 101 -12.37 2.21 3.01
C ILE A 101 -12.76 3.60 2.48
N LYS A 102 -13.39 4.44 3.29
CA LYS A 102 -13.73 5.83 2.91
C LYS A 102 -12.50 6.64 2.53
N LEU A 103 -11.39 6.43 3.25
CA LEU A 103 -10.12 7.09 2.96
C LEU A 103 -9.61 6.71 1.57
N VAL A 104 -9.53 5.42 1.25
CA VAL A 104 -9.11 4.92 -0.08
C VAL A 104 -10.00 5.49 -1.17
N GLN A 105 -11.32 5.47 -0.98
CA GLN A 105 -12.29 6.04 -1.91
C GLN A 105 -12.07 7.54 -2.13
N ALA A 106 -11.75 8.29 -1.07
CA ALA A 106 -11.51 9.74 -1.16
C ALA A 106 -10.26 10.07 -1.99
N PHE A 107 -9.16 9.31 -1.83
CA PHE A 107 -7.96 9.48 -2.65
C PHE A 107 -8.24 9.18 -4.12
N ASP A 108 -8.96 8.12 -4.42
CA ASP A 108 -9.30 7.75 -5.80
C ASP A 108 -10.24 8.77 -6.45
N ALA A 109 -11.30 9.20 -5.75
CA ALA A 109 -12.24 10.22 -6.23
C ALA A 109 -11.55 11.55 -6.53
N ALA A 110 -10.53 11.91 -5.75
CA ALA A 110 -9.71 13.10 -5.97
C ALA A 110 -8.60 12.88 -7.01
N ARG A 111 -8.50 11.70 -7.61
CA ARG A 111 -7.45 11.28 -8.55
C ARG A 111 -6.04 11.48 -8.03
N LYS A 112 -5.86 11.39 -6.73
CA LYS A 112 -4.54 11.44 -6.10
C LYS A 112 -3.79 10.13 -6.35
N PRO A 113 -2.46 10.16 -6.53
CA PRO A 113 -1.67 8.95 -6.69
C PRO A 113 -1.86 7.97 -5.54
N ILE A 114 -2.11 6.70 -5.87
CA ILE A 114 -2.22 5.59 -4.92
C ILE A 114 -1.21 4.52 -5.33
N ALA A 115 -0.33 4.15 -4.42
CA ALA A 115 0.62 3.05 -4.60
C ALA A 115 0.27 1.90 -3.67
N ALA A 116 -0.01 0.72 -4.22
CA ALA A 116 -0.31 -0.48 -3.43
C ALA A 116 0.55 -1.67 -3.90
N VAL A 117 1.00 -2.49 -2.97
CA VAL A 117 1.87 -3.63 -3.25
C VAL A 117 1.39 -4.88 -2.54
N CYS A 118 1.65 -6.04 -3.11
CA CYS A 118 1.41 -7.35 -2.53
C CYS A 118 -0.09 -7.56 -2.20
N HIS A 119 -0.45 -7.63 -0.91
CA HIS A 119 -1.84 -7.72 -0.46
C HIS A 119 -2.52 -6.34 -0.31
N GLY A 120 -1.79 -5.24 -0.47
CA GLY A 120 -2.35 -3.89 -0.43
C GLY A 120 -3.57 -3.68 -1.34
N PRO A 121 -3.59 -4.23 -2.57
CA PRO A 121 -4.75 -4.17 -3.46
C PRO A 121 -6.05 -4.77 -2.90
N GLN A 122 -6.02 -5.54 -1.82
CA GLN A 122 -7.24 -5.96 -1.11
C GLN A 122 -8.05 -4.76 -0.60
N LEU A 123 -7.38 -3.68 -0.17
CA LEU A 123 -8.07 -2.44 0.21
C LEU A 123 -8.73 -1.76 -1.00
N LEU A 124 -8.07 -1.80 -2.16
CA LEU A 124 -8.60 -1.22 -3.40
C LEU A 124 -9.85 -1.99 -3.86
N ALA A 125 -9.80 -3.33 -3.79
CA ALA A 125 -10.93 -4.20 -4.11
C ALA A 125 -12.11 -3.94 -3.16
N ALA A 126 -11.87 -3.90 -1.85
CA ALA A 126 -12.89 -3.64 -0.83
C ALA A 126 -13.48 -2.21 -0.96
N ALA A 127 -12.68 -1.23 -1.37
CA ALA A 127 -13.14 0.13 -1.63
C ALA A 127 -13.96 0.27 -2.92
N GLY A 128 -14.02 -0.77 -3.76
CA GLY A 128 -14.78 -0.77 -5.01
C GLY A 128 -14.16 0.09 -6.12
N ILE A 129 -12.88 0.41 -6.05
CA ILE A 129 -12.22 1.32 -7.01
C ILE A 129 -11.51 0.60 -8.16
N LEU A 130 -11.59 -0.73 -8.23
CA LEU A 130 -10.93 -1.52 -9.29
C LEU A 130 -11.81 -1.80 -10.51
N GLN A 131 -13.08 -1.42 -10.51
CA GLN A 131 -13.98 -1.67 -11.64
C GLN A 131 -13.42 -1.12 -12.96
N GLY A 132 -13.15 -2.02 -13.92
CA GLY A 132 -12.62 -1.68 -15.24
C GLY A 132 -11.13 -1.26 -15.24
N ARG A 133 -10.44 -1.34 -14.12
CA ARG A 133 -9.03 -0.95 -13.99
C ARG A 133 -8.11 -2.16 -14.02
N THR A 134 -6.89 -1.95 -14.47
CA THR A 134 -5.84 -2.97 -14.45
C THR A 134 -5.01 -2.83 -13.18
N CYS A 135 -4.87 -3.91 -12.42
CA CYS A 135 -4.21 -3.94 -11.13
C CYS A 135 -3.34 -5.18 -10.98
N SER A 136 -2.08 -4.99 -10.64
CA SER A 136 -1.22 -6.08 -10.16
C SER A 136 -1.36 -6.23 -8.64
N ALA A 137 -1.12 -7.43 -8.15
CA ALA A 137 -1.14 -7.76 -6.73
C ALA A 137 -0.32 -9.04 -6.51
N TYR A 138 -0.12 -9.42 -5.26
CA TYR A 138 0.36 -10.77 -4.96
C TYR A 138 -0.54 -11.80 -5.67
N PRO A 139 0.02 -12.83 -6.31
CA PRO A 139 -0.78 -13.73 -7.17
C PRO A 139 -2.01 -14.34 -6.51
N ALA A 140 -1.94 -14.63 -5.19
CA ALA A 140 -3.09 -15.13 -4.45
C ALA A 140 -4.26 -14.13 -4.35
N CYS A 141 -4.03 -12.83 -4.57
CA CYS A 141 -5.06 -11.80 -4.62
C CYS A 141 -5.69 -11.62 -6.01
N ALA A 142 -5.22 -12.34 -7.04
CA ALA A 142 -5.77 -12.26 -8.39
C ALA A 142 -7.30 -12.51 -8.44
N PRO A 143 -7.86 -13.49 -7.71
CA PRO A 143 -9.30 -13.69 -7.65
C PRO A 143 -10.05 -12.46 -7.12
N GLU A 144 -9.54 -11.80 -6.09
CA GLU A 144 -10.16 -10.59 -5.51
C GLU A 144 -10.18 -9.42 -6.51
N VAL A 145 -9.08 -9.21 -7.24
CA VAL A 145 -9.02 -8.19 -8.30
C VAL A 145 -10.08 -8.46 -9.36
N ARG A 146 -10.22 -9.70 -9.82
CA ARG A 146 -11.21 -10.06 -10.84
C ARG A 146 -12.64 -9.95 -10.32
N LEU A 147 -12.91 -10.41 -9.09
CA LEU A 147 -14.25 -10.34 -8.48
C LEU A 147 -14.70 -8.91 -8.24
N SER A 148 -13.77 -7.98 -8.01
CA SER A 148 -14.07 -6.55 -7.89
C SER A 148 -14.24 -5.84 -9.23
N GLY A 149 -14.26 -6.57 -10.35
CA GLY A 149 -14.42 -6.04 -11.70
C GLY A 149 -13.14 -5.48 -12.33
N GLY A 150 -12.00 -5.72 -11.72
CA GLY A 150 -10.68 -5.33 -12.24
C GLY A 150 -10.07 -6.36 -13.19
N HIS A 151 -9.07 -5.94 -13.93
CA HIS A 151 -8.22 -6.79 -14.77
C HIS A 151 -6.91 -7.06 -14.02
N TYR A 152 -6.66 -8.32 -13.67
CA TYR A 152 -5.41 -8.69 -13.02
C TYR A 152 -4.24 -8.64 -14.00
N ALA A 153 -3.24 -7.81 -13.69
CA ALA A 153 -1.99 -7.77 -14.43
C ALA A 153 -1.03 -8.84 -13.87
N ASP A 154 -0.91 -9.95 -14.60
CA ASP A 154 0.06 -11.01 -14.31
C ASP A 154 1.43 -10.60 -14.87
N ILE A 155 2.23 -9.98 -14.03
CA ILE A 155 3.55 -9.43 -14.36
C ILE A 155 4.64 -10.06 -13.50
N GLY A 156 5.91 -9.89 -13.90
CA GLY A 156 7.06 -10.37 -13.12
C GLY A 156 7.05 -9.82 -11.69
N ILE A 157 7.57 -10.62 -10.76
CA ILE A 157 7.59 -10.28 -9.33
C ILE A 157 8.36 -8.97 -9.02
N ASP A 158 9.25 -8.58 -9.92
CA ASP A 158 10.08 -7.37 -9.87
C ASP A 158 9.50 -6.20 -10.70
N GLN A 159 8.30 -6.36 -11.24
CA GLN A 159 7.65 -5.38 -12.10
C GLN A 159 6.51 -4.66 -11.39
N ALA A 160 6.16 -3.48 -11.88
CA ALA A 160 5.02 -2.70 -11.43
C ALA A 160 4.16 -2.23 -12.60
N HIS A 161 2.85 -2.10 -12.37
CA HIS A 161 1.88 -1.61 -13.35
C HIS A 161 1.33 -0.25 -12.95
N VAL A 162 1.08 0.60 -13.93
CA VAL A 162 0.43 1.92 -13.76
C VAL A 162 -0.88 1.93 -14.53
N ASP A 163 -1.95 2.32 -13.86
CA ASP A 163 -3.27 2.59 -14.46
C ASP A 163 -3.79 3.92 -13.93
N GLY A 164 -3.62 4.99 -14.71
CA GLY A 164 -3.97 6.33 -14.29
C GLY A 164 -3.22 6.76 -13.02
N ASN A 165 -3.94 7.07 -11.97
CA ASN A 165 -3.38 7.44 -10.67
C ASN A 165 -2.94 6.24 -9.79
N LEU A 166 -3.10 5.02 -10.27
CA LEU A 166 -2.84 3.81 -9.50
C LEU A 166 -1.53 3.14 -9.93
N VAL A 167 -0.63 2.88 -8.99
CA VAL A 167 0.60 2.08 -9.18
C VAL A 167 0.52 0.84 -8.32
N THR A 168 0.58 -0.33 -8.94
CA THR A 168 0.48 -1.60 -8.22
C THR A 168 1.61 -2.56 -8.59
N ALA A 169 1.97 -3.43 -7.65
CA ALA A 169 3.04 -4.41 -7.82
C ALA A 169 2.77 -5.70 -7.02
N PRO A 170 3.37 -6.84 -7.44
CA PRO A 170 3.08 -8.13 -6.80
C PRO A 170 3.71 -8.32 -5.42
N ALA A 171 4.92 -7.82 -5.19
CA ALA A 171 5.64 -8.04 -3.93
C ALA A 171 6.85 -7.11 -3.81
N TRP A 172 7.56 -7.16 -2.67
CA TRP A 172 8.72 -6.33 -2.37
C TRP A 172 9.88 -6.38 -3.40
N PRO A 173 10.13 -7.44 -4.18
CA PRO A 173 11.14 -7.36 -5.24
C PRO A 173 10.87 -6.30 -6.30
N ALA A 174 9.61 -5.87 -6.44
CA ALA A 174 9.22 -4.81 -7.36
C ALA A 174 9.49 -3.38 -6.86
N HIS A 175 9.93 -3.18 -5.63
CA HIS A 175 10.07 -1.85 -5.04
C HIS A 175 10.86 -0.87 -5.90
N PRO A 176 11.98 -1.22 -6.54
CA PRO A 176 12.69 -0.28 -7.39
C PRO A 176 11.82 0.28 -8.52
N GLN A 177 11.08 -0.58 -9.21
CA GLN A 177 10.21 -0.16 -10.31
C GLN A 177 8.91 0.51 -9.80
N TRP A 178 8.32 -0.05 -8.75
CA TRP A 178 7.09 0.45 -8.13
C TRP A 178 7.27 1.87 -7.58
N LEU A 179 8.34 2.10 -6.81
CA LEU A 179 8.65 3.42 -6.25
C LEU A 179 9.06 4.43 -7.32
N ALA A 180 9.81 4.01 -8.35
CA ALA A 180 10.16 4.88 -9.46
C ALA A 180 8.92 5.38 -10.22
N LYS A 181 7.96 4.49 -10.51
CA LYS A 181 6.70 4.84 -11.17
C LYS A 181 5.82 5.72 -10.27
N PHE A 182 5.77 5.44 -8.97
CA PHE A 182 5.04 6.27 -8.02
C PHE A 182 5.66 7.67 -7.90
N ALA A 183 6.98 7.77 -7.79
CA ALA A 183 7.68 9.06 -7.77
C ALA A 183 7.43 9.88 -9.04
N ALA A 184 7.32 9.23 -10.20
CA ALA A 184 6.96 9.90 -11.45
C ALA A 184 5.56 10.52 -11.39
N LEU A 185 4.56 9.79 -10.89
CA LEU A 185 3.20 10.33 -10.69
C LEU A 185 3.17 11.48 -9.67
N LEU A 186 4.00 11.44 -8.64
CA LEU A 186 4.10 12.52 -7.65
C LEU A 186 4.71 13.81 -8.24
N ALA A 187 5.44 13.71 -9.35
CA ALA A 187 6.06 14.84 -10.02
C ALA A 187 5.11 15.60 -10.97
N GLU A 188 4.02 14.99 -11.34
CA GLU A 188 2.95 15.62 -12.14
C GLU A 188 2.13 16.62 -11.30
#